data_6c562a3eed89872da65040c00969a0d3
#
_entry.id   6c562a3eed89872da65040c00969a0d3
#
_cell.length_a   1.000
_cell.length_b   1.000
_cell.length_c   1.000
_cell.angle_alpha   90.00
_cell.angle_beta   90.00
_cell.angle_gamma   90.00
#
_symmetry.space_group_name_H-M   'P 1'
#
loop_
_entity.id
_entity.type
_entity.pdbx_description
1 polymer ?
#
loop_
_entity_poly.entity_id
_entity_poly.type
_entity_poly.pdbx_seq_one_letter_code
_entity_poly.pdbx_strand_id
1 'polypeptide(L)'
;MSLDSRILQADYDERFLSEYLGSVKNNPSIAIIEMVANAWDAGAEHVNIQWPEIDDEHGKIIIEDDGKGMTREEFEKVWPTASYDRAKHQSSTVTLSDGSERVVFGHNGVGRFGMFCFSDRYSVETWKCGESNRYIVIADKPYHIEWVGSDICEGHGTRICCVKGGVLN
;
A
#
# COMPACT_ATOMS: atom_id res chain seq x y z
N MET A 1 9.86 5.93 27.51
CA MET A 1 9.72 4.67 26.76
C MET A 1 10.28 4.93 25.38
N SER A 2 11.37 4.27 25.02
CA SER A 2 11.97 4.38 23.67
C SER A 2 11.00 3.72 22.70
N LEU A 3 10.45 4.49 21.74
CA LEU A 3 9.75 3.95 20.59
C LEU A 3 10.78 3.16 19.78
N ASP A 4 10.63 1.86 19.78
CA ASP A 4 11.47 0.94 19.01
C ASP A 4 11.13 1.10 17.52
N SER A 5 11.74 2.11 16.89
CA SER A 5 11.59 2.34 15.45
C SER A 5 12.34 1.22 14.72
N ARG A 6 11.58 0.27 14.17
CA ARG A 6 12.14 -0.82 13.37
C ARG A 6 12.13 -0.39 11.89
N ILE A 7 13.31 -0.30 11.30
CA ILE A 7 13.49 -0.09 9.88
C ILE A 7 13.49 -1.46 9.19
N LEU A 8 12.57 -1.65 8.25
CA LEU A 8 12.51 -2.83 7.40
C LEU A 8 13.19 -2.49 6.06
N GLN A 9 14.22 -3.25 5.72
CA GLN A 9 14.82 -3.16 4.38
C GLN A 9 14.11 -4.14 3.45
N ALA A 10 13.76 -3.66 2.25
CA ALA A 10 13.26 -4.53 1.21
C ALA A 10 14.41 -5.24 0.51
N ASP A 11 14.23 -6.53 0.29
CA ASP A 11 15.19 -7.37 -0.43
C ASP A 11 14.72 -7.56 -1.88
N TYR A 12 15.44 -6.94 -2.82
CA TYR A 12 15.14 -7.04 -4.26
C TYR A 12 16.37 -6.68 -5.10
N ASP A 13 16.40 -7.17 -6.36
CA ASP A 13 17.39 -6.76 -7.35
C ASP A 13 17.13 -5.30 -7.79
N GLU A 14 18.18 -4.46 -7.78
CA GLU A 14 18.08 -3.04 -8.15
C GLU A 14 17.52 -2.81 -9.57
N ARG A 15 17.73 -3.76 -10.51
CA ARG A 15 17.16 -3.70 -11.85
C ARG A 15 15.66 -3.88 -11.86
N PHE A 16 15.14 -4.73 -10.99
CA PHE A 16 13.73 -5.02 -10.90
C PHE A 16 12.92 -3.75 -10.58
N LEU A 17 13.38 -2.96 -9.62
CA LEU A 17 12.70 -1.69 -9.30
C LEU A 17 12.83 -0.66 -10.41
N SER A 18 13.98 -0.53 -11.06
CA SER A 18 14.17 0.46 -12.12
C SER A 18 13.34 0.14 -13.37
N GLU A 19 13.21 -1.13 -13.74
CA GLU A 19 12.43 -1.57 -14.90
C GLU A 19 10.92 -1.59 -14.61
N TYR A 20 10.53 -2.06 -13.45
CA TYR A 20 9.12 -2.26 -13.09
C TYR A 20 8.46 -0.98 -12.55
N LEU A 21 9.13 -0.25 -11.67
CA LEU A 21 8.67 1.06 -11.22
C LEU A 21 8.66 2.07 -12.37
N GLY A 22 9.52 1.91 -13.38
CA GLY A 22 9.52 2.76 -14.56
C GLY A 22 8.19 2.79 -15.29
N SER A 23 7.50 1.65 -15.40
CA SER A 23 6.19 1.57 -16.05
C SER A 23 5.07 2.17 -15.19
N VAL A 24 5.10 1.97 -13.88
CA VAL A 24 4.08 2.48 -12.94
C VAL A 24 4.36 3.92 -12.55
N LYS A 25 5.63 4.28 -12.30
CA LYS A 25 6.05 5.64 -11.89
C LYS A 25 5.74 6.70 -12.97
N ASN A 26 5.70 6.31 -14.24
CA ASN A 26 5.44 7.23 -15.36
C ASN A 26 4.00 7.22 -15.86
N ASN A 27 3.11 6.45 -15.22
CA ASN A 27 1.70 6.36 -15.66
C ASN A 27 0.73 6.46 -14.47
N PRO A 28 0.25 7.68 -14.15
CA PRO A 28 -0.67 7.92 -13.04
C PRO A 28 -1.94 7.05 -13.10
N SER A 29 -2.48 6.82 -14.28
CA SER A 29 -3.69 6.01 -14.44
C SER A 29 -3.44 4.54 -14.05
N ILE A 30 -2.30 3.97 -14.48
CA ILE A 30 -1.92 2.62 -14.09
C ILE A 30 -1.67 2.56 -12.58
N ALA A 31 -1.00 3.56 -12.00
CA ALA A 31 -0.75 3.62 -10.56
C ALA A 31 -2.05 3.55 -9.75
N ILE A 32 -3.07 4.31 -10.13
CA ILE A 32 -4.39 4.28 -9.46
C ILE A 32 -5.10 2.95 -9.68
N ILE A 33 -5.11 2.41 -10.90
CA ILE A 33 -5.72 1.10 -11.20
C ILE A 33 -5.10 0.01 -10.32
N GLU A 34 -3.78 -0.01 -10.17
CA GLU A 34 -3.07 -0.97 -9.34
C GLU A 34 -3.43 -0.83 -7.85
N MET A 35 -3.61 0.41 -7.34
CA MET A 35 -4.06 0.62 -5.96
C MET A 35 -5.49 0.09 -5.75
N VAL A 36 -6.40 0.36 -6.68
CA VAL A 36 -7.78 -0.15 -6.64
C VAL A 36 -7.80 -1.68 -6.77
N ALA A 37 -6.94 -2.25 -7.61
CA ALA A 37 -6.79 -3.70 -7.73
C ALA A 37 -6.31 -4.35 -6.41
N ASN A 38 -5.42 -3.68 -5.67
CA ASN A 38 -5.00 -4.16 -4.35
C ASN A 38 -6.17 -4.17 -3.34
N ALA A 39 -7.00 -3.13 -3.35
CA ALA A 39 -8.21 -3.08 -2.53
C ALA A 39 -9.21 -4.18 -2.93
N TRP A 40 -9.44 -4.39 -4.23
CA TRP A 40 -10.24 -5.50 -4.74
C TRP A 40 -9.76 -6.85 -4.20
N ASP A 41 -8.45 -7.08 -4.25
CA ASP A 41 -7.82 -8.30 -3.79
C ASP A 41 -7.82 -8.46 -2.27
N ALA A 42 -7.96 -7.36 -1.55
CA ALA A 42 -8.21 -7.35 -0.11
C ALA A 42 -9.68 -7.60 0.27
N GLY A 43 -10.56 -7.80 -0.73
CA GLY A 43 -11.98 -8.03 -0.53
C GLY A 43 -12.76 -6.76 -0.23
N ALA A 44 -12.24 -5.58 -0.55
CA ALA A 44 -12.92 -4.31 -0.35
C ALA A 44 -14.22 -4.25 -1.16
N GLU A 45 -15.27 -3.72 -0.55
CA GLU A 45 -16.54 -3.41 -1.20
C GLU A 45 -16.57 -1.94 -1.64
N HIS A 46 -15.80 -1.08 -0.94
CA HIS A 46 -15.70 0.34 -1.25
C HIS A 46 -14.23 0.80 -1.28
N VAL A 47 -13.93 1.65 -2.25
CA VAL A 47 -12.66 2.37 -2.35
C VAL A 47 -12.97 3.85 -2.48
N ASN A 48 -12.49 4.65 -1.54
CA ASN A 48 -12.60 6.09 -1.57
C ASN A 48 -11.29 6.71 -2.05
N ILE A 49 -11.35 7.53 -3.11
CA ILE A 49 -10.19 8.24 -3.65
C ILE A 49 -10.42 9.72 -3.48
N GLN A 50 -9.58 10.38 -2.67
CA GLN A 50 -9.52 11.82 -2.57
C GLN A 50 -8.37 12.33 -3.44
N TRP A 51 -8.71 13.22 -4.36
CA TRP A 51 -7.76 13.82 -5.28
C TRP A 51 -7.64 15.32 -4.99
N PRO A 52 -6.43 15.90 -4.98
CA PRO A 52 -6.27 17.33 -4.73
C PRO A 52 -6.85 18.17 -5.87
N GLU A 53 -7.24 19.39 -5.55
CA GLU A 53 -7.60 20.40 -6.54
C GLU A 53 -6.43 20.66 -7.51
N ILE A 54 -6.74 21.16 -8.71
CA ILE A 54 -5.74 21.34 -9.78
C ILE A 54 -4.62 22.30 -9.33
N ASP A 55 -4.98 23.34 -8.59
CA ASP A 55 -4.08 24.41 -8.14
C ASP A 55 -3.45 24.13 -6.76
N ASP A 56 -3.75 22.97 -6.15
CA ASP A 56 -3.16 22.59 -4.86
C ASP A 56 -1.86 21.80 -5.07
N GLU A 57 -0.73 22.52 -5.05
CA GLU A 57 0.60 21.93 -5.22
C GLU A 57 1.01 21.02 -4.06
N HIS A 58 0.38 21.16 -2.90
CA HIS A 58 0.63 20.37 -1.69
C HIS A 58 -0.57 19.49 -1.30
N GLY A 59 -1.51 19.34 -2.20
CA GLY A 59 -2.71 18.55 -1.98
C GLY A 59 -2.41 17.08 -1.76
N LYS A 60 -3.22 16.47 -0.90
CA LYS A 60 -3.09 15.06 -0.57
C LYS A 60 -3.83 14.19 -1.57
N ILE A 61 -3.17 13.12 -2.00
CA ILE A 61 -3.81 12.00 -2.67
C ILE A 61 -4.03 10.95 -1.59
N ILE A 62 -5.30 10.56 -1.36
CA ILE A 62 -5.66 9.55 -0.38
C ILE A 62 -6.45 8.47 -1.09
N ILE A 63 -6.07 7.21 -0.86
CA ILE A 63 -6.80 6.04 -1.31
C ILE A 63 -7.08 5.21 -0.07
N GLU A 64 -8.36 5.00 0.22
CA GLU A 64 -8.83 4.28 1.39
C GLU A 64 -9.80 3.19 0.98
N ASP A 65 -9.62 1.99 1.51
CA ASP A 65 -10.47 0.83 1.27
C ASP A 65 -10.97 0.22 2.58
N ASP A 66 -12.10 -0.48 2.50
CA ASP A 66 -12.71 -1.26 3.57
C ASP A 66 -12.37 -2.76 3.48
N GLY A 67 -11.30 -3.11 2.77
CA GLY A 67 -10.81 -4.48 2.65
C GLY A 67 -10.34 -5.06 3.99
N LYS A 68 -9.91 -6.31 3.99
CA LYS A 68 -9.54 -7.07 5.22
C LYS A 68 -8.43 -6.46 6.07
N GLY A 69 -7.72 -5.43 5.57
CA GLY A 69 -6.57 -4.85 6.24
C GLY A 69 -5.44 -5.85 6.51
N MET A 70 -4.45 -5.41 7.26
CA MET A 70 -3.30 -6.23 7.65
C MET A 70 -2.96 -6.00 9.12
N THR A 71 -2.62 -7.08 9.83
CA THR A 71 -1.92 -6.97 11.11
C THR A 71 -0.48 -6.49 10.87
N ARG A 72 0.21 -6.07 11.93
CA ARG A 72 1.62 -5.70 11.84
C ARG A 72 2.48 -6.79 11.22
N GLU A 73 2.32 -8.03 11.66
CA GLU A 73 3.07 -9.18 11.17
C GLU A 73 2.79 -9.46 9.68
N GLU A 74 1.52 -9.37 9.27
CA GLU A 74 1.13 -9.54 7.88
C GLU A 74 1.74 -8.46 6.98
N PHE A 75 1.70 -7.20 7.42
CA PHE A 75 2.27 -6.09 6.69
C PHE A 75 3.79 -6.22 6.53
N GLU A 76 4.51 -6.45 7.64
CA GLU A 76 5.97 -6.58 7.66
C GLU A 76 6.47 -7.78 6.81
N LYS A 77 5.65 -8.79 6.64
CA LYS A 77 5.95 -9.95 5.79
C LYS A 77 5.67 -9.68 4.31
N VAL A 78 4.56 -9.02 4.01
CA VAL A 78 4.07 -8.88 2.63
C VAL A 78 4.59 -7.61 1.95
N TRP A 79 4.55 -6.46 2.65
CA TRP A 79 4.81 -5.17 2.02
C TRP A 79 6.25 -5.00 1.53
N PRO A 80 7.30 -5.40 2.26
CA PRO A 80 8.68 -5.27 1.79
C PRO A 80 9.05 -6.19 0.62
N THR A 81 8.28 -7.26 0.40
CA THR A 81 8.62 -8.28 -0.59
C THR A 81 8.13 -7.86 -1.98
N ALA A 82 9.04 -7.39 -2.83
CA ALA A 82 8.75 -7.15 -4.24
C ALA A 82 8.56 -8.48 -4.99
N SER A 83 7.77 -8.48 -6.06
CA SER A 83 7.46 -9.69 -6.86
C SER A 83 6.88 -10.86 -6.04
N TYR A 84 6.11 -10.54 -5.01
CA TYR A 84 5.41 -11.57 -4.26
C TYR A 84 4.45 -12.31 -5.18
N ASP A 85 4.82 -13.54 -5.54
CA ASP A 85 3.97 -14.41 -6.35
C ASP A 85 2.78 -14.88 -5.50
N ARG A 86 1.69 -14.16 -5.64
CA ARG A 86 0.46 -14.41 -4.89
C ARG A 86 -0.12 -15.78 -5.17
N ALA A 87 0.01 -16.26 -6.41
CA ALA A 87 -0.52 -17.55 -6.84
C ALA A 87 0.15 -18.74 -6.10
N LYS A 88 1.41 -18.55 -5.65
CA LYS A 88 2.12 -19.58 -4.88
C LYS A 88 1.84 -19.54 -3.38
N HIS A 89 1.38 -18.40 -2.84
CA HIS A 89 1.33 -18.18 -1.39
C HIS A 89 -0.05 -17.80 -0.85
N GLN A 90 -1.02 -17.48 -1.73
CA GLN A 90 -2.38 -17.10 -1.35
C GLN A 90 -3.40 -17.78 -2.27
N SER A 91 -4.66 -17.80 -1.85
CA SER A 91 -5.76 -18.27 -2.69
C SER A 91 -5.92 -17.43 -3.96
N SER A 92 -6.41 -18.03 -5.02
CA SER A 92 -6.85 -17.34 -6.24
C SER A 92 -8.17 -16.59 -6.07
N THR A 93 -8.84 -16.76 -4.92
CA THR A 93 -10.08 -16.10 -4.55
C THR A 93 -9.96 -15.45 -3.18
N VAL A 94 -10.76 -14.40 -2.95
CA VAL A 94 -11.00 -13.78 -1.64
C VAL A 94 -12.48 -13.95 -1.29
N THR A 95 -12.76 -14.33 -0.04
CA THR A 95 -14.13 -14.40 0.49
C THR A 95 -14.57 -13.03 0.95
N LEU A 96 -15.74 -12.60 0.49
CA LEU A 96 -16.36 -11.32 0.87
C LEU A 96 -17.18 -11.43 2.16
N SER A 97 -17.66 -10.31 2.67
CA SER A 97 -18.47 -10.22 3.89
C SER A 97 -19.77 -11.02 3.81
N ASP A 98 -20.37 -11.15 2.63
CA ASP A 98 -21.58 -11.92 2.35
C ASP A 98 -21.33 -13.43 2.15
N GLY A 99 -20.07 -13.89 2.25
CA GLY A 99 -19.66 -15.27 2.03
C GLY A 99 -19.43 -15.64 0.56
N SER A 100 -19.65 -14.74 -0.39
CA SER A 100 -19.33 -14.98 -1.81
C SER A 100 -17.83 -14.97 -2.06
N GLU A 101 -17.40 -15.58 -3.17
CA GLU A 101 -16.00 -15.58 -3.58
C GLU A 101 -15.76 -14.65 -4.76
N ARG A 102 -14.65 -13.92 -4.70
CA ARG A 102 -14.19 -13.02 -5.74
C ARG A 102 -12.79 -13.44 -6.22
N VAL A 103 -12.60 -13.54 -7.53
CA VAL A 103 -11.28 -13.81 -8.12
C VAL A 103 -10.36 -12.62 -7.91
N VAL A 104 -9.12 -12.88 -7.47
CA VAL A 104 -8.11 -11.83 -7.29
C VAL A 104 -7.56 -11.37 -8.65
N PHE A 105 -7.23 -10.07 -8.73
CA PHE A 105 -6.78 -9.43 -9.96
C PHE A 105 -5.26 -9.31 -10.05
N GLY A 106 -4.57 -9.04 -8.93
CA GLY A 106 -3.13 -8.78 -8.88
C GLY A 106 -2.28 -10.03 -8.98
N HIS A 107 -1.34 -10.04 -9.92
CA HIS A 107 -0.43 -11.17 -10.13
C HIS A 107 1.01 -10.87 -9.69
N ASN A 108 1.47 -9.62 -9.76
CA ASN A 108 2.90 -9.29 -9.72
C ASN A 108 3.38 -8.63 -8.41
N GLY A 109 2.49 -8.29 -7.49
CA GLY A 109 2.82 -7.72 -6.18
C GLY A 109 3.56 -6.37 -6.19
N VAL A 110 3.53 -5.65 -7.30
CA VAL A 110 4.20 -4.35 -7.49
C VAL A 110 3.26 -3.16 -7.41
N GLY A 111 1.98 -3.38 -7.54
CA GLY A 111 0.96 -2.33 -7.52
C GLY A 111 1.01 -1.45 -6.27
N ARG A 112 1.44 -2.00 -5.13
CA ARG A 112 1.63 -1.27 -3.85
C ARG A 112 2.60 -0.09 -3.94
N PHE A 113 3.47 -0.08 -4.95
CA PHE A 113 4.42 1.00 -5.20
C PHE A 113 3.88 2.09 -6.14
N GLY A 114 2.62 1.98 -6.57
CA GLY A 114 1.99 2.96 -7.45
C GLY A 114 2.04 4.40 -6.92
N MET A 115 2.03 4.58 -5.59
CA MET A 115 2.14 5.92 -4.99
C MET A 115 3.45 6.63 -5.30
N PHE A 116 4.51 5.92 -5.65
CA PHE A 116 5.76 6.53 -6.13
C PHE A 116 5.63 7.25 -7.48
N CYS A 117 4.50 7.11 -8.17
CA CYS A 117 4.15 7.95 -9.30
C CYS A 117 3.91 9.42 -8.90
N PHE A 118 3.49 9.65 -7.67
CA PHE A 118 3.03 10.95 -7.17
C PHE A 118 3.99 11.58 -6.16
N SER A 119 4.74 10.77 -5.41
CA SER A 119 5.65 11.24 -4.37
C SER A 119 6.74 10.20 -4.08
N ASP A 120 7.93 10.65 -3.74
CA ASP A 120 9.01 9.77 -3.29
C ASP A 120 8.79 9.26 -1.85
N ARG A 121 7.71 9.70 -1.19
CA ARG A 121 7.35 9.29 0.17
C ARG A 121 5.83 9.23 0.33
N TYR A 122 5.32 8.14 0.89
CA TYR A 122 3.90 8.00 1.22
C TYR A 122 3.69 7.25 2.54
N SER A 123 2.55 7.47 3.17
CA SER A 123 2.15 6.73 4.36
C SER A 123 1.20 5.60 3.99
N VAL A 124 1.28 4.50 4.74
CA VAL A 124 0.30 3.42 4.75
C VAL A 124 -0.19 3.26 6.17
N GLU A 125 -1.49 3.33 6.37
CA GLU A 125 -2.16 2.97 7.59
C GLU A 125 -3.07 1.78 7.29
N THR A 126 -2.94 0.71 8.04
CA THR A 126 -3.78 -0.48 7.88
C THR A 126 -4.26 -0.94 9.24
N TRP A 127 -5.53 -1.34 9.30
CA TRP A 127 -6.16 -1.74 10.56
C TRP A 127 -6.90 -3.06 10.42
N LYS A 128 -6.74 -3.88 11.45
CA LYS A 128 -7.31 -5.22 11.55
C LYS A 128 -7.26 -5.70 12.98
N CYS A 129 -8.25 -6.49 13.41
CA CYS A 129 -8.27 -7.12 14.71
C CYS A 129 -8.15 -6.16 15.91
N GLY A 130 -8.71 -4.96 15.80
CA GLY A 130 -8.72 -3.97 16.90
C GLY A 130 -7.50 -3.07 16.98
N GLU A 131 -6.56 -3.17 16.04
CA GLU A 131 -5.34 -2.38 16.00
C GLU A 131 -5.13 -1.77 14.60
N SER A 132 -4.72 -0.50 14.55
CA SER A 132 -4.15 0.12 13.36
C SER A 132 -2.64 0.23 13.47
N ASN A 133 -1.94 0.07 12.35
CA ASN A 133 -0.50 0.26 12.26
C ASN A 133 -0.18 1.23 11.12
N ARG A 134 0.71 2.17 11.38
CA ARG A 134 1.10 3.22 10.44
C ARG A 134 2.56 3.09 10.04
N TYR A 135 2.80 3.21 8.75
CA TYR A 135 4.13 3.09 8.13
C TYR A 135 4.38 4.26 7.19
N ILE A 136 5.65 4.62 7.03
CA ILE A 136 6.13 5.51 5.99
C ILE A 136 6.99 4.69 5.03
N VAL A 137 6.70 4.80 3.74
CA VAL A 137 7.42 4.13 2.66
C VAL A 137 8.19 5.18 1.88
N ILE A 138 9.50 5.01 1.71
CA ILE A 138 10.43 6.00 1.15
C ILE A 138 11.21 5.39 -0.01
N ALA A 139 11.26 6.09 -1.14
CA ALA A 139 11.91 5.68 -2.38
C ALA A 139 13.42 5.92 -2.38
N ASP A 140 14.11 5.53 -1.31
CA ASP A 140 15.57 5.54 -1.28
C ASP A 140 16.15 4.31 -2.00
N LYS A 141 17.47 4.20 -2.04
CA LYS A 141 18.16 3.05 -2.62
C LYS A 141 18.98 2.32 -1.54
N PRO A 142 18.51 1.17 -1.07
CA PRO A 142 17.21 0.51 -1.34
C PRO A 142 16.04 1.29 -0.72
N TYR A 143 14.81 1.15 -1.25
CA TYR A 143 13.64 1.74 -0.58
C TYR A 143 13.49 1.12 0.81
N HIS A 144 12.97 1.90 1.74
CA HIS A 144 12.78 1.41 3.10
C HIS A 144 11.40 1.79 3.63
N ILE A 145 11.02 1.09 4.69
CA ILE A 145 9.74 1.22 5.34
C ILE A 145 9.99 1.46 6.82
N GLU A 146 9.45 2.56 7.34
CA GLU A 146 9.53 2.92 8.74
C GLU A 146 8.17 2.68 9.40
N TRP A 147 8.12 1.85 10.46
CA TRP A 147 6.96 1.79 11.32
C TRP A 147 6.94 3.00 12.26
N VAL A 148 5.83 3.75 12.28
CA VAL A 148 5.74 5.00 13.04
C VAL A 148 4.80 4.95 14.24
N GLY A 149 4.03 3.87 14.38
CA GLY A 149 3.18 3.67 15.55
C GLY A 149 1.94 2.85 15.29
N SER A 150 1.25 2.53 16.37
CA SER A 150 -0.05 1.86 16.36
C SER A 150 -1.05 2.58 17.26
N ASP A 151 -2.34 2.40 16.94
CA ASP A 151 -3.47 2.87 17.72
C ASP A 151 -4.56 1.80 17.81
N ILE A 152 -5.48 1.93 18.76
CA ILE A 152 -6.68 1.08 18.82
C ILE A 152 -7.63 1.56 17.73
N CYS A 153 -8.09 0.63 16.87
CA CYS A 153 -9.01 0.93 15.80
C CYS A 153 -9.96 -0.24 15.55
N GLU A 154 -11.25 0.04 15.51
CA GLU A 154 -12.25 -0.96 15.17
C GLU A 154 -12.37 -1.14 13.66
N GLY A 155 -12.87 -2.32 13.24
CA GLY A 155 -13.05 -2.65 11.83
C GLY A 155 -11.76 -3.13 11.15
N HIS A 156 -11.71 -2.94 9.85
CA HIS A 156 -10.60 -3.33 9.00
C HIS A 156 -10.52 -2.43 7.76
N GLY A 157 -9.33 -2.31 7.17
CA GLY A 157 -9.13 -1.52 5.97
C GLY A 157 -7.68 -1.08 5.78
N THR A 158 -7.46 -0.32 4.72
CA THR A 158 -6.16 0.27 4.42
C THR A 158 -6.35 1.69 3.88
N ARG A 159 -5.51 2.61 4.34
CA ARG A 159 -5.42 3.98 3.83
C ARG A 159 -4.01 4.26 3.38
N ILE A 160 -3.86 4.72 2.15
CA ILE A 160 -2.59 5.14 1.58
C ILE A 160 -2.68 6.63 1.29
N CYS A 161 -1.66 7.40 1.70
CA CYS A 161 -1.67 8.85 1.55
C CYS A 161 -0.30 9.36 1.13
N CYS A 162 -0.26 10.25 0.13
CA CYS A 162 0.93 11.05 -0.17
C CYS A 162 0.55 12.51 -0.39
N VAL A 163 1.56 13.39 -0.34
CA VAL A 163 1.45 14.79 -0.76
C VAL A 163 2.01 14.89 -2.18
N LYS A 164 1.25 15.43 -3.11
CA LYS A 164 1.66 15.61 -4.51
C LYS A 164 2.92 16.47 -4.57
N GLY A 165 4.00 15.92 -5.12
CA GLY A 165 5.28 16.64 -5.30
C GLY A 165 5.99 17.05 -4.01
N GLY A 166 5.58 16.58 -2.84
CA GLY A 166 6.02 17.09 -1.56
C GLY A 166 6.47 16.04 -0.55
N VAL A 167 7.03 16.56 0.54
CA VAL A 167 7.44 15.79 1.73
C VAL A 167 6.24 15.70 2.67
N LEU A 168 5.84 14.50 3.07
CA LEU A 168 4.95 14.29 4.21
C LEU A 168 5.68 14.78 5.48
N ASN A 169 5.19 15.84 6.11
CA ASN A 169 5.64 16.30 7.43
C ASN A 169 5.05 15.42 8.53
#